data_0bb88e0603da21c75eb71b2ac0157e47
#
_entry.id   0bb88e0603da21c75eb71b2ac0157e47
#
_cell.length_a   1.000
_cell.length_b   1.000
_cell.length_c   1.000
_cell.angle_alpha   90.00
_cell.angle_beta   90.00
_cell.angle_gamma   90.00
#
_symmetry.space_group_name_H-M   'P 1'
#
loop_
_entity.id
_entity.type
_entity.pdbx_description
1 polymer ?
#
loop_
_entity_poly.entity_id
_entity_poly.type
_entity_poly.pdbx_seq_one_letter_code
_entity_poly.pdbx_strand_id
1 'polypeptide(L)'
;GARNHREQRPDVAAVLSALVDGVDVLLLAQRLVTSLPLSLMRRVQTRVQTRGGILVVVGDPAPLSVDIRLNATTVEWQGVGTGHGHLQRRRVVLQLDGRRRARATEHDVWLPDAQGQLSAVVQQSEKSAVAEQAGVVVPLRRTG
;
A
#
# COMPACT_ATOMS: atom_id res chain seq x y z
N GLY A 1 43.60 -2.08 -26.90
CA GLY A 1 42.55 -2.99 -26.53
C GLY A 1 41.60 -2.30 -25.55
N ALA A 2 40.56 -1.62 -26.07
CA ALA A 2 39.50 -1.08 -25.26
C ALA A 2 38.62 -2.25 -24.80
N ARG A 3 38.65 -2.57 -23.49
CA ARG A 3 37.70 -3.50 -22.88
C ARG A 3 36.38 -2.77 -22.75
N ASN A 4 35.43 -3.09 -23.62
CA ASN A 4 34.03 -2.73 -23.45
C ASN A 4 33.50 -3.37 -22.17
N HIS A 5 33.50 -2.65 -21.06
CA HIS A 5 32.65 -2.94 -19.96
C HIS A 5 31.20 -2.55 -20.37
N ARG A 6 30.55 -3.42 -21.16
CA ARG A 6 29.09 -3.45 -21.14
C ARG A 6 28.73 -3.81 -19.72
N GLU A 7 28.31 -2.83 -18.93
CA GLU A 7 27.60 -3.08 -17.69
C GLU A 7 26.46 -4.04 -18.02
N GLN A 8 26.64 -5.30 -17.64
CA GLN A 8 25.59 -6.30 -17.73
C GLN A 8 24.46 -5.83 -16.82
N ARG A 9 23.47 -5.16 -17.41
CA ARG A 9 22.23 -4.86 -16.68
C ARG A 9 21.70 -6.18 -16.15
N PRO A 10 21.42 -6.30 -14.84
CA PRO A 10 20.93 -7.55 -14.28
C PRO A 10 19.66 -7.96 -15.02
N ASP A 11 19.54 -9.23 -15.34
CA ASP A 11 18.31 -9.77 -15.92
C ASP A 11 17.18 -9.63 -14.88
N VAL A 12 16.38 -8.60 -15.05
CA VAL A 12 15.29 -8.27 -14.14
C VAL A 12 14.30 -9.42 -14.00
N ALA A 13 14.11 -10.21 -15.05
CA ALA A 13 13.23 -11.38 -15.02
C ALA A 13 13.80 -12.47 -14.09
N ALA A 14 15.10 -12.73 -14.15
CA ALA A 14 15.77 -13.68 -13.27
C ALA A 14 15.73 -13.19 -11.82
N VAL A 15 15.98 -11.89 -11.57
CA VAL A 15 15.91 -11.28 -10.25
C VAL A 15 14.50 -11.41 -9.66
N LEU A 16 13.46 -11.05 -10.42
CA LEU A 16 12.07 -11.17 -9.97
C LEU A 16 11.69 -12.61 -9.65
N SER A 17 12.14 -13.57 -10.50
CA SER A 17 11.87 -14.99 -10.25
C SER A 17 12.49 -15.47 -8.94
N ALA A 18 13.73 -15.08 -8.66
CA ALA A 18 14.41 -15.42 -7.41
C ALA A 18 13.74 -14.76 -6.18
N LEU A 19 13.35 -13.49 -6.31
CA LEU A 19 12.68 -12.78 -5.23
C LEU A 19 11.32 -13.41 -4.86
N VAL A 20 10.52 -13.77 -5.87
CA VAL A 20 9.21 -14.42 -5.62
C VAL A 20 9.36 -15.71 -4.83
N ASP A 21 10.47 -16.41 -4.99
CA ASP A 21 10.72 -17.67 -4.28
C ASP A 21 11.24 -17.49 -2.86
N GLY A 22 11.81 -16.33 -2.57
CA GLY A 22 12.48 -16.05 -1.30
C GLY A 22 11.75 -15.10 -0.36
N VAL A 23 10.68 -14.41 -0.79
CA VAL A 23 9.99 -13.40 0.03
C VAL A 23 8.50 -13.63 0.08
N ASP A 24 7.87 -13.25 1.19
CA ASP A 24 6.42 -13.33 1.37
C ASP A 24 5.69 -12.10 0.78
N VAL A 25 6.36 -10.95 0.76
CA VAL A 25 5.81 -9.70 0.24
C VAL A 25 6.77 -9.12 -0.80
N LEU A 26 6.27 -8.92 -2.02
CA LEU A 26 7.00 -8.30 -3.12
C LEU A 26 6.39 -6.94 -3.44
N LEU A 27 7.17 -5.87 -3.25
CA LEU A 27 6.77 -4.51 -3.56
C LEU A 27 7.41 -4.05 -4.86
N LEU A 28 6.60 -3.65 -5.84
CA LEU A 28 7.05 -3.17 -7.14
C LEU A 28 6.55 -1.75 -7.41
N ALA A 29 7.42 -0.92 -8.00
CA ALA A 29 6.99 0.36 -8.53
C ALA A 29 6.28 0.18 -9.89
N GLN A 30 5.25 0.98 -10.16
CA GLN A 30 4.53 0.99 -11.44
C GLN A 30 5.46 1.00 -12.65
N ARG A 31 6.48 1.86 -12.65
CA ARG A 31 7.45 1.96 -13.76
C ARG A 31 8.10 0.63 -14.11
N LEU A 32 8.35 -0.23 -13.12
CA LEU A 32 8.92 -1.55 -13.36
C LEU A 32 7.88 -2.48 -13.98
N VAL A 33 6.66 -2.47 -13.46
CA VAL A 33 5.55 -3.27 -14.00
C VAL A 33 5.27 -2.94 -15.47
N THR A 34 5.28 -1.66 -15.83
CA THR A 34 5.03 -1.20 -17.20
C THR A 34 6.23 -1.40 -18.14
N SER A 35 7.44 -1.53 -17.63
CA SER A 35 8.65 -1.76 -18.44
C SER A 35 8.88 -3.23 -18.80
N LEU A 36 8.17 -4.15 -18.18
CA LEU A 36 8.33 -5.58 -18.36
C LEU A 36 7.20 -6.18 -19.21
N PRO A 37 7.48 -7.29 -19.93
CA PRO A 37 6.42 -7.98 -20.67
C PRO A 37 5.25 -8.41 -19.77
N LEU A 38 4.03 -8.18 -20.22
CA LEU A 38 2.83 -8.56 -19.48
C LEU A 38 2.78 -10.06 -19.13
N SER A 39 3.28 -10.91 -20.02
CA SER A 39 3.37 -12.36 -19.80
C SER A 39 4.29 -12.71 -18.62
N LEU A 40 5.38 -11.97 -18.44
CA LEU A 40 6.26 -12.12 -17.28
C LEU A 40 5.55 -11.67 -16.00
N MET A 41 4.93 -10.51 -16.02
CA MET A 41 4.23 -9.98 -14.86
C MET A 41 3.07 -10.87 -14.40
N ARG A 42 2.31 -11.45 -15.35
CA ARG A 42 1.27 -12.44 -15.03
C ARG A 42 1.84 -13.70 -14.40
N ARG A 43 2.99 -14.20 -14.87
CA ARG A 43 3.66 -15.35 -14.25
C ARG A 43 4.12 -15.02 -12.82
N VAL A 44 4.72 -13.85 -12.63
CA VAL A 44 5.10 -13.36 -11.29
C VAL A 44 3.89 -13.31 -10.37
N GLN A 45 2.78 -12.71 -10.82
CA GLN A 45 1.54 -12.61 -10.05
C GLN A 45 0.99 -13.99 -9.67
N THR A 46 0.89 -14.91 -10.64
CA THR A 46 0.41 -16.29 -10.40
C THR A 46 1.31 -17.01 -9.41
N ARG A 47 2.63 -16.88 -9.54
CA ARG A 47 3.58 -17.56 -8.65
C ARG A 47 3.50 -17.04 -7.22
N VAL A 48 3.41 -15.71 -7.03
CA VAL A 48 3.18 -15.09 -5.72
C VAL A 48 1.90 -15.63 -5.09
N GLN A 49 0.78 -15.66 -5.85
CA GLN A 49 -0.51 -16.17 -5.37
C GLN A 49 -0.44 -17.65 -4.97
N THR A 50 0.19 -18.49 -5.82
CA THR A 50 0.32 -19.94 -5.55
C THR A 50 1.12 -20.21 -4.27
N ARG A 51 2.07 -19.35 -3.95
CA ARG A 51 2.86 -19.45 -2.71
C ARG A 51 2.17 -18.83 -1.49
N GLY A 52 1.01 -18.21 -1.66
CA GLY A 52 0.33 -17.46 -0.59
C GLY A 52 1.03 -16.14 -0.23
N GLY A 53 1.89 -15.64 -1.12
CA GLY A 53 2.56 -14.34 -0.96
C GLY A 53 1.67 -13.16 -1.34
N ILE A 54 2.20 -11.95 -1.16
CA ILE A 54 1.54 -10.68 -1.48
C ILE A 54 2.36 -9.92 -2.50
N LEU A 55 1.74 -9.53 -3.62
CA LEU A 55 2.30 -8.60 -4.59
C LEU A 55 1.66 -7.23 -4.41
N VAL A 56 2.47 -6.24 -4.08
CA VAL A 56 2.04 -4.83 -3.95
C VAL A 56 2.64 -4.03 -5.10
N VAL A 57 1.81 -3.30 -5.84
CA VAL A 57 2.25 -2.36 -6.86
C VAL A 57 1.98 -0.94 -6.38
N VAL A 58 3.03 -0.12 -6.31
CA VAL A 58 2.92 1.30 -5.96
C VAL A 58 2.74 2.11 -7.23
N GLY A 59 1.57 2.75 -7.36
CA GLY A 59 1.10 3.44 -8.54
C GLY A 59 -0.03 2.68 -9.24
N ASP A 60 -0.28 2.99 -10.51
CA ASP A 60 -1.31 2.27 -11.28
C ASP A 60 -0.82 0.84 -11.61
N PRO A 61 -1.54 -0.20 -11.17
CA PRO A 61 -1.16 -1.58 -11.45
C PRO A 61 -1.47 -2.03 -12.89
N ALA A 62 -2.12 -1.21 -13.70
CA ALA A 62 -2.45 -1.60 -15.08
C ALA A 62 -1.18 -2.05 -15.85
N PRO A 63 -1.24 -3.15 -16.59
CA PRO A 63 -2.41 -3.93 -17.00
C PRO A 63 -2.70 -5.15 -16.09
N LEU A 64 -2.19 -5.21 -14.87
CA LEU A 64 -2.44 -6.32 -13.95
C LEU A 64 -3.82 -6.20 -13.30
N SER A 65 -4.46 -7.32 -13.10
CA SER A 65 -5.67 -7.40 -12.27
C SER A 65 -5.31 -7.41 -10.80
N VAL A 66 -5.94 -6.56 -10.00
CA VAL A 66 -5.71 -6.49 -8.55
C VAL A 66 -6.90 -7.00 -7.77
N ASP A 67 -6.63 -7.66 -6.67
CA ASP A 67 -7.66 -8.14 -5.74
C ASP A 67 -8.15 -6.99 -4.85
N ILE A 68 -7.23 -6.12 -4.44
CA ILE A 68 -7.51 -4.94 -3.60
C ILE A 68 -6.76 -3.75 -4.18
N ARG A 69 -7.43 -2.61 -4.31
CA ARG A 69 -6.85 -1.31 -4.61
C ARG A 69 -7.01 -0.43 -3.39
N LEU A 70 -5.91 0.20 -2.98
CA LEU A 70 -5.89 1.18 -1.90
C LEU A 70 -5.47 2.53 -2.46
N ASN A 71 -6.37 3.50 -2.40
CA ASN A 71 -6.08 4.89 -2.70
C ASN A 71 -5.99 5.69 -1.41
N ALA A 72 -5.02 6.60 -1.34
CA ALA A 72 -4.81 7.45 -0.18
C ALA A 72 -4.80 8.91 -0.62
N THR A 73 -5.74 9.70 -0.13
CA THR A 73 -5.84 11.13 -0.41
C THR A 73 -5.59 11.92 0.86
N THR A 74 -4.57 12.79 0.84
CA THR A 74 -4.31 13.70 1.96
C THR A 74 -5.37 14.80 1.95
N VAL A 75 -6.07 14.94 3.08
CA VAL A 75 -7.12 15.94 3.25
C VAL A 75 -6.60 17.15 4.02
N GLU A 76 -5.79 16.91 5.05
CA GLU A 76 -5.38 17.93 5.99
C GLU A 76 -4.01 17.65 6.59
N TRP A 77 -3.22 18.69 6.85
CA TRP A 77 -2.04 18.66 7.67
C TRP A 77 -2.24 19.52 8.90
N GLN A 78 -1.86 19.03 10.06
CA GLN A 78 -1.94 19.77 11.32
C GLN A 78 -0.56 19.95 11.95
N GLY A 79 -0.42 21.03 12.73
CA GLY A 79 0.81 21.37 13.43
C GLY A 79 1.57 22.57 12.85
N VAL A 80 1.13 23.10 11.71
CA VAL A 80 1.64 24.36 11.16
C VAL A 80 0.65 25.47 11.51
N GLY A 81 1.04 26.34 12.46
CA GLY A 81 0.31 27.58 12.73
C GLY A 81 0.63 28.66 11.69
N THR A 82 0.25 29.90 11.97
CA THR A 82 0.52 31.08 11.11
C THR A 82 2.03 31.36 11.00
N GLY A 83 2.71 30.55 10.19
CA GLY A 83 4.13 30.74 9.84
C GLY A 83 5.17 30.05 10.72
N HIS A 84 4.79 29.38 11.81
CA HIS A 84 5.71 28.67 12.72
C HIS A 84 5.06 27.37 13.20
N GLY A 85 5.83 26.29 13.23
CA GLY A 85 5.38 25.00 13.74
C GLY A 85 6.01 23.82 13.01
N HIS A 86 5.80 22.62 13.55
CA HIS A 86 6.20 21.37 12.92
C HIS A 86 4.95 20.61 12.50
N LEU A 87 5.00 19.97 11.33
CA LEU A 87 3.98 19.03 10.91
C LEU A 87 3.88 17.90 11.95
N GLN A 88 2.74 17.78 12.61
CA GLN A 88 2.53 16.83 13.69
C GLN A 88 1.77 15.60 13.21
N ARG A 89 0.72 15.80 12.43
CA ARG A 89 -0.12 14.72 11.92
C ARG A 89 -0.76 15.06 10.59
N ARG A 90 -1.12 14.04 9.86
CA ARG A 90 -1.74 14.13 8.55
C ARG A 90 -3.04 13.32 8.52
N ARG A 91 -4.13 13.97 8.15
CA ARG A 91 -5.40 13.31 7.88
C ARG A 91 -5.42 12.78 6.46
N VAL A 92 -5.77 11.53 6.31
CA VAL A 92 -5.81 10.82 5.04
C VAL A 92 -7.12 10.06 4.93
N VAL A 93 -7.77 10.19 3.79
CA VAL A 93 -8.89 9.32 3.41
C VAL A 93 -8.34 8.14 2.64
N LEU A 94 -8.53 6.94 3.17
CA LEU A 94 -8.19 5.67 2.55
C LEU A 94 -9.41 5.08 1.88
N GLN A 95 -9.35 4.91 0.55
CA GLN A 95 -10.39 4.24 -0.22
C GLN A 95 -9.91 2.85 -0.61
N LEU A 96 -10.66 1.83 -0.21
CA LEU A 96 -10.38 0.44 -0.55
C LEU A 96 -11.47 -0.07 -1.49
N ASP A 97 -11.05 -0.55 -2.65
CA ASP A 97 -11.88 -1.24 -3.63
C ASP A 97 -11.16 -2.49 -4.17
N GLY A 98 -11.81 -3.23 -5.08
CA GLY A 98 -11.18 -4.36 -5.77
C GLY A 98 -12.14 -5.51 -6.00
N ARG A 99 -11.67 -6.48 -6.79
CA ARG A 99 -12.50 -7.62 -7.23
C ARG A 99 -13.01 -8.51 -6.10
N ARG A 100 -12.29 -8.58 -4.99
CA ARG A 100 -12.65 -9.40 -3.82
C ARG A 100 -13.50 -8.66 -2.81
N ARG A 101 -13.91 -7.43 -3.11
CA ARG A 101 -14.76 -6.62 -2.24
C ARG A 101 -16.09 -6.34 -2.91
N ALA A 102 -17.16 -6.68 -2.24
CA ALA A 102 -18.52 -6.44 -2.73
C ALA A 102 -18.86 -4.95 -2.81
N ARG A 103 -18.15 -4.12 -2.04
CA ARG A 103 -18.39 -2.66 -1.96
C ARG A 103 -17.08 -1.93 -1.66
N ALA A 104 -16.87 -0.79 -2.30
CA ALA A 104 -15.81 0.12 -1.90
C ALA A 104 -16.07 0.64 -0.47
N THR A 105 -15.00 0.77 0.31
CA THR A 105 -15.06 1.33 1.67
C THR A 105 -14.11 2.50 1.78
N GLU A 106 -14.47 3.45 2.62
CA GLU A 106 -13.69 4.64 2.90
C GLU A 106 -13.41 4.72 4.40
N HIS A 107 -12.17 5.06 4.74
CA HIS A 107 -11.70 5.17 6.11
C HIS A 107 -10.93 6.46 6.28
N ASP A 108 -11.31 7.23 7.27
CA ASP A 108 -10.65 8.48 7.62
C ASP A 108 -9.65 8.21 8.75
N VAL A 109 -8.39 8.47 8.48
CA VAL A 109 -7.30 8.11 9.40
C VAL A 109 -6.28 9.23 9.55
N TRP A 110 -5.60 9.25 10.69
CA TRP A 110 -4.35 9.96 10.87
C TRP A 110 -3.18 9.08 10.44
N LEU A 111 -2.35 9.57 9.50
CA LEU A 111 -1.18 8.85 8.97
C LEU A 111 -0.08 9.82 8.52
N PRO A 112 0.96 10.11 9.33
CA PRO A 112 1.05 9.70 10.72
C PRO A 112 0.09 10.47 11.64
N ASP A 113 -0.20 9.91 12.80
CA ASP A 113 -0.77 10.63 13.94
C ASP A 113 0.33 11.35 14.74
N ALA A 114 -0.02 11.96 15.86
CA ALA A 114 0.95 12.71 16.70
C ALA A 114 2.07 11.83 17.30
N GLN A 115 1.90 10.50 17.31
CA GLN A 115 2.87 9.52 17.77
C GLN A 115 3.63 8.84 16.61
N GLY A 116 3.38 9.26 15.37
CA GLY A 116 3.97 8.66 14.17
C GLY A 116 3.31 7.34 13.76
N GLN A 117 2.13 7.03 14.29
CA GLN A 117 1.38 5.81 14.05
C GLN A 117 0.23 6.05 13.07
N LEU A 118 -0.50 4.98 12.75
CA LEU A 118 -1.79 5.04 12.07
C LEU A 118 -2.91 4.93 13.11
N SER A 119 -3.82 5.89 13.12
CA SER A 119 -4.99 5.87 14.00
C SER A 119 -6.26 6.33 13.28
N ALA A 120 -7.41 5.83 13.71
CA ALA A 120 -8.68 6.27 13.15
C ALA A 120 -8.99 7.72 13.53
N VAL A 121 -9.58 8.47 12.59
CA VAL A 121 -10.17 9.77 12.93
C VAL A 121 -11.49 9.50 13.64
N VAL A 122 -11.50 9.73 14.94
CA VAL A 122 -12.76 9.72 15.71
C VAL A 122 -13.51 10.98 15.33
N GLN A 123 -14.56 10.85 14.53
CA GLN A 123 -15.51 11.95 14.33
C GLN A 123 -16.20 12.18 15.66
N GLN A 124 -15.84 13.26 16.34
CA GLN A 124 -16.68 13.78 17.40
C GLN A 124 -17.96 14.27 16.75
N SER A 125 -18.95 13.39 16.64
CA SER A 125 -20.32 13.81 16.40
C SER A 125 -20.71 14.63 17.63
N GLU A 126 -20.78 15.92 17.48
CA GLU A 126 -21.54 16.76 18.40
C GLU A 126 -23.01 16.32 18.33
N LYS A 127 -23.33 15.27 19.04
CA LYS A 127 -24.67 15.00 19.55
C LYS A 127 -24.56 14.09 20.74
N SER A 128 -24.74 14.74 21.90
CA SER A 128 -25.27 14.20 23.16
C SER A 128 -24.59 12.99 23.78
N ALA A 129 -23.92 13.30 24.88
CA ALA A 129 -23.76 12.50 26.10
C ALA A 129 -24.36 11.08 26.06
N VAL A 130 -23.49 10.09 26.19
CA VAL A 130 -23.43 9.07 27.24
C VAL A 130 -22.37 8.05 26.86
N ALA A 131 -21.44 7.87 27.78
CA ALA A 131 -20.47 6.82 28.02
C ALA A 131 -20.40 5.63 27.04
N GLU A 132 -19.21 5.29 26.50
CA GLU A 132 -18.46 4.15 27.02
C GLU A 132 -17.19 3.92 26.18
N GLN A 133 -16.10 3.72 26.87
CA GLN A 133 -14.79 3.37 26.33
C GLN A 133 -14.84 1.99 25.67
N ALA A 134 -14.45 1.91 24.41
CA ALA A 134 -13.97 0.66 23.83
C ALA A 134 -12.96 0.96 22.72
N GLY A 135 -11.71 0.81 23.02
CA GLY A 135 -10.65 0.75 22.02
C GLY A 135 -10.87 -0.49 21.14
N VAL A 136 -11.22 -0.30 19.88
CA VAL A 136 -11.32 -1.40 18.92
C VAL A 136 -9.94 -1.62 18.31
N VAL A 137 -9.22 -2.57 18.85
CA VAL A 137 -8.09 -3.22 18.18
C VAL A 137 -8.69 -4.25 17.23
N VAL A 138 -8.58 -4.04 15.92
CA VAL A 138 -8.98 -5.04 14.93
C VAL A 138 -7.79 -5.97 14.69
N PRO A 139 -7.80 -7.21 15.19
CA PRO A 139 -6.77 -8.18 14.85
C PRO A 139 -6.99 -8.69 13.43
N LEU A 140 -5.96 -8.64 12.61
CA LEU A 140 -5.91 -9.35 11.34
C LEU A 140 -5.96 -10.87 11.62
N ARG A 141 -7.14 -11.47 11.43
CA ARG A 141 -7.25 -12.94 11.47
C ARG A 141 -6.70 -13.52 10.18
N ARG A 142 -5.64 -14.31 10.34
CA ARG A 142 -5.23 -15.32 9.37
C ARG A 142 -6.33 -16.38 9.33
N THR A 143 -7.02 -16.50 8.20
CA THR A 143 -7.84 -17.69 7.93
C THR A 143 -6.99 -18.64 7.11
N GLY A 144 -6.78 -19.84 7.66
CA GLY A 144 -6.14 -20.98 7.03
C GLY A 144 -6.92 -21.53 5.84
#